data_5b6f46aca8d6f5d44565c2a98bbde8d9
#
_entry.id   5b6f46aca8d6f5d44565c2a98bbde8d9
#
_cell.length_a   1.000
_cell.length_b   1.000
_cell.length_c   1.000
_cell.angle_alpha   90.00
_cell.angle_beta   90.00
_cell.angle_gamma   90.00
#
_symmetry.space_group_name_H-M   'P 1'
#
loop_
_entity.id
_entity.type
_entity.pdbx_description
1 polymer ?
#
loop_
_entity_poly.entity_id
_entity_poly.type
_entity_poly.pdbx_seq_one_letter_code
_entity_poly.pdbx_strand_id
1 'polypeptide(L)'
;MEAYLNGELEEENENSNHSAVNATDNLSSRKVPAYTPVGNDDTWLSYYDAATKFSCQYPTNWIKIAGAKGIIDGAEPPLLMLVNGGNQLTITALTYDTQKEFEHMKELSLTLPRNAQGEPSEDYQLSNVNINGLPMTKITNPLHIGAPDEPGEDVKQIVLHYFQESKKRSFAIVMLVYDEEAETDLNAITSSIQITQ
;
A
#
# COMPACT_ATOMS: atom_id res chain seq x y z
N MET A 1 -68.00 -10.78 25.35
CA MET A 1 -67.84 -9.81 26.44
C MET A 1 -66.47 -9.19 26.27
N GLU A 2 -66.51 -7.94 25.77
CA GLU A 2 -65.34 -7.16 25.33
C GLU A 2 -64.63 -6.54 26.55
N ALA A 3 -63.32 -6.45 26.46
CA ALA A 3 -62.58 -5.44 27.22
C ALA A 3 -61.37 -5.00 26.38
N TYR A 4 -61.48 -3.81 25.83
CA TYR A 4 -60.42 -3.03 25.22
C TYR A 4 -59.51 -2.51 26.33
N LEU A 5 -58.20 -2.67 26.15
CA LEU A 5 -57.22 -1.88 26.90
C LEU A 5 -56.36 -1.10 25.90
N ASN A 6 -56.61 0.19 25.86
CA ASN A 6 -55.82 1.20 25.24
C ASN A 6 -54.45 1.29 25.98
N GLY A 7 -53.40 0.99 25.30
CA GLY A 7 -52.04 1.34 25.73
C GLY A 7 -51.55 2.49 24.85
N GLU A 8 -51.52 3.67 25.42
CA GLU A 8 -50.86 4.82 24.83
C GLU A 8 -49.37 4.56 24.75
N LEU A 9 -48.83 4.57 23.55
CA LEU A 9 -47.40 4.57 23.28
C LEU A 9 -46.98 6.05 23.31
N GLU A 10 -46.25 6.43 24.36
CA GLU A 10 -45.55 7.69 24.42
C GLU A 10 -44.42 7.65 23.36
N GLU A 11 -44.52 8.51 22.35
CA GLU A 11 -43.47 8.80 21.40
C GLU A 11 -42.36 9.58 22.14
N GLU A 12 -41.30 8.90 22.57
CA GLU A 12 -40.06 9.56 22.93
C GLU A 12 -39.38 10.10 21.65
N ASN A 13 -39.56 11.40 21.48
CA ASN A 13 -38.92 12.21 20.46
C ASN A 13 -37.45 12.43 20.82
N GLU A 14 -36.60 11.40 20.57
CA GLU A 14 -35.14 11.58 20.64
C GLU A 14 -34.67 12.43 19.44
N ASN A 15 -34.60 13.72 19.72
CA ASN A 15 -33.99 14.73 18.87
C ASN A 15 -32.46 14.53 18.89
N SER A 16 -31.97 13.44 18.24
CA SER A 16 -30.55 13.24 17.99
C SER A 16 -30.09 14.20 16.88
N ASN A 17 -29.68 15.39 17.34
CA ASN A 17 -28.87 16.33 16.56
C ASN A 17 -27.57 15.62 16.14
N HIS A 18 -27.64 14.83 15.10
CA HIS A 18 -26.44 14.42 14.36
C HIS A 18 -25.96 15.68 13.62
N SER A 19 -25.11 16.44 14.28
CA SER A 19 -24.19 17.34 13.61
C SER A 19 -23.38 16.48 12.64
N ALA A 20 -23.81 16.46 11.38
CA ALA A 20 -22.97 16.02 10.28
C ALA A 20 -21.74 16.94 10.32
N VAL A 21 -20.69 16.49 10.96
CA VAL A 21 -19.36 17.09 10.84
C VAL A 21 -19.00 16.94 9.38
N ASN A 22 -19.06 18.05 8.64
CA ASN A 22 -18.59 18.12 7.27
C ASN A 22 -17.12 17.72 7.23
N ALA A 23 -16.86 16.46 6.94
CA ALA A 23 -15.54 15.88 6.80
C ALA A 23 -14.84 16.34 5.51
N THR A 24 -15.44 17.29 4.78
CA THR A 24 -14.91 17.80 3.51
C THR A 24 -13.97 19.00 3.65
N ASP A 25 -13.89 19.62 4.82
CA ASP A 25 -13.03 20.79 5.02
C ASP A 25 -11.73 20.40 5.73
N ASN A 26 -10.77 19.76 5.08
CA ASN A 26 -9.36 19.81 5.50
C ASN A 26 -8.39 18.88 4.74
N LEU A 27 -8.74 18.36 3.56
CA LEU A 27 -7.76 17.59 2.78
C LEU A 27 -6.83 18.47 1.95
N SER A 28 -7.25 19.69 1.60
CA SER A 28 -6.48 20.57 0.70
C SER A 28 -5.35 21.36 1.36
N SER A 29 -5.13 21.23 2.68
CA SER A 29 -4.08 21.98 3.39
C SER A 29 -3.19 21.16 4.31
N ARG A 30 -3.22 19.83 4.24
CA ARG A 30 -2.20 19.03 4.93
C ARG A 30 -0.90 19.17 4.17
N LYS A 31 -0.07 20.09 4.63
CA LYS A 31 1.31 20.23 4.20
C LYS A 31 1.98 18.87 4.42
N VAL A 32 2.26 18.14 3.34
CA VAL A 32 3.03 16.91 3.41
C VAL A 32 4.35 17.24 4.11
N PRO A 33 4.76 16.53 5.17
CA PRO A 33 6.04 16.77 5.80
C PRO A 33 7.14 16.69 4.76
N ALA A 34 8.16 17.55 4.87
CA ALA A 34 9.29 17.51 3.97
C ALA A 34 10.02 16.15 4.12
N TYR A 35 10.48 15.62 3.00
CA TYR A 35 11.37 14.46 2.98
C TYR A 35 12.70 14.80 3.68
N THR A 36 13.22 13.84 4.44
CA THR A 36 14.52 13.94 5.08
C THR A 36 15.41 12.82 4.55
N PRO A 37 16.47 13.12 3.76
CA PRO A 37 17.38 12.10 3.25
C PRO A 37 18.07 11.31 4.36
N VAL A 38 18.44 10.06 4.05
CA VAL A 38 19.25 9.23 4.96
C VAL A 38 20.67 9.79 5.03
N GLY A 39 21.10 10.15 6.24
CA GLY A 39 22.48 10.57 6.51
C GLY A 39 23.43 9.38 6.67
N ASN A 40 24.73 9.65 6.54
CA ASN A 40 25.76 8.62 6.72
C ASN A 40 25.80 8.05 8.15
N ASP A 41 25.34 8.82 9.13
CA ASP A 41 25.33 8.47 10.56
C ASP A 41 23.98 7.89 11.02
N ASP A 42 23.01 7.73 10.12
CA ASP A 42 21.70 7.21 10.47
C ASP A 42 21.77 5.74 10.89
N THR A 43 21.07 5.45 11.97
CA THR A 43 20.93 4.07 12.46
C THR A 43 19.92 3.32 11.63
N TRP A 44 20.24 2.09 11.25
CA TRP A 44 19.33 1.18 10.56
C TRP A 44 18.62 0.25 11.54
N LEU A 45 17.32 0.15 11.42
CA LEU A 45 16.47 -0.75 12.18
C LEU A 45 16.21 -2.01 11.36
N SER A 46 16.05 -3.15 12.04
CA SER A 46 15.68 -4.40 11.40
C SER A 46 14.21 -4.70 11.60
N TYR A 47 13.54 -5.13 10.54
CA TYR A 47 12.20 -5.71 10.57
C TYR A 47 12.28 -7.19 10.22
N TYR A 48 11.52 -8.01 10.95
CA TYR A 48 11.38 -9.43 10.68
C TYR A 48 9.95 -9.89 10.92
N ASP A 49 9.39 -10.61 9.95
CA ASP A 49 8.10 -11.28 10.06
C ASP A 49 8.29 -12.79 10.08
N ALA A 50 7.94 -13.42 11.21
CA ALA A 50 8.17 -14.84 11.44
C ALA A 50 7.28 -15.75 10.58
N ALA A 51 6.07 -15.29 10.23
CA ALA A 51 5.09 -16.07 9.47
C ALA A 51 5.50 -16.22 8.00
N THR A 52 5.99 -15.13 7.41
CA THR A 52 6.40 -15.11 6.00
C THR A 52 7.89 -15.35 5.81
N LYS A 53 8.68 -15.30 6.89
CA LYS A 53 10.15 -15.34 6.86
C LYS A 53 10.76 -14.16 6.07
N PHE A 54 10.03 -13.06 6.04
CA PHE A 54 10.45 -11.82 5.43
C PHE A 54 11.29 -10.99 6.40
N SER A 55 12.35 -10.37 5.92
CA SER A 55 13.09 -9.35 6.68
C SER A 55 13.62 -8.25 5.77
N CYS A 56 13.82 -7.08 6.34
CA CYS A 56 14.51 -5.96 5.72
C CYS A 56 15.12 -5.05 6.78
N GLN A 57 15.97 -4.12 6.33
CA GLN A 57 16.48 -3.02 7.14
C GLN A 57 15.92 -1.70 6.61
N TYR A 58 15.70 -0.74 7.50
CA TYR A 58 15.25 0.60 7.14
C TYR A 58 15.85 1.62 8.11
N PRO A 59 16.12 2.85 7.67
CA PRO A 59 16.75 3.86 8.52
C PRO A 59 15.73 4.50 9.48
N THR A 60 16.20 5.03 10.58
CA THR A 60 15.37 5.58 11.67
C THR A 60 14.53 6.79 11.27
N ASN A 61 14.89 7.50 10.21
CA ASN A 61 14.11 8.63 9.65
C ASN A 61 12.92 8.17 8.79
N TRP A 62 12.79 6.86 8.52
CA TRP A 62 11.58 6.25 7.96
C TRP A 62 10.68 5.73 9.08
N ILE A 63 9.51 6.32 9.21
CA ILE A 63 8.57 6.03 10.30
C ILE A 63 7.74 4.79 9.94
N LYS A 64 7.81 3.76 10.77
CA LYS A 64 6.95 2.59 10.66
C LYS A 64 5.54 2.91 11.12
N ILE A 65 4.56 2.72 10.25
CA ILE A 65 3.14 2.86 10.57
C ILE A 65 2.62 1.56 11.19
N ALA A 66 2.28 1.62 12.47
CA ALA A 66 1.71 0.48 13.19
C ALA A 66 0.20 0.35 12.87
N GLY A 67 -0.27 -0.89 12.68
CA GLY A 67 -1.69 -1.17 12.46
C GLY A 67 -2.25 -0.60 11.15
N ALA A 68 -1.39 -0.38 10.15
CA ALA A 68 -1.84 -0.01 8.82
C ALA A 68 -2.88 -1.03 8.34
N LYS A 69 -4.05 -0.55 7.93
CA LYS A 69 -5.09 -1.40 7.33
C LYS A 69 -4.76 -1.58 5.84
N GLY A 70 -5.22 -2.69 5.25
CA GLY A 70 -5.16 -2.85 3.81
C GLY A 70 -5.82 -1.66 3.11
N ILE A 71 -5.29 -1.25 1.96
CA ILE A 71 -5.80 -0.11 1.18
C ILE A 71 -7.23 -0.35 0.70
N ILE A 72 -7.63 -1.63 0.61
CA ILE A 72 -8.97 -2.06 0.20
C ILE A 72 -9.65 -2.71 1.42
N ASP A 73 -10.89 -2.38 1.68
CA ASP A 73 -11.70 -3.00 2.73
C ASP A 73 -11.73 -4.53 2.54
N GLY A 74 -11.32 -5.25 3.59
CA GLY A 74 -11.21 -6.72 3.57
C GLY A 74 -9.86 -7.25 3.08
N ALA A 75 -8.92 -6.41 2.64
CA ALA A 75 -7.57 -6.83 2.33
C ALA A 75 -6.77 -7.09 3.62
N GLU A 76 -5.86 -8.07 3.56
CA GLU A 76 -4.94 -8.31 4.66
C GLU A 76 -4.07 -7.06 4.92
N PRO A 77 -3.78 -6.77 6.19
CA PRO A 77 -2.92 -5.64 6.53
C PRO A 77 -1.51 -5.87 5.95
N PRO A 78 -0.82 -4.78 5.55
CA PRO A 78 0.55 -4.91 5.07
C PRO A 78 1.46 -5.46 6.16
N LEU A 79 2.48 -6.23 5.78
CA LEU A 79 3.54 -6.68 6.68
C LEU A 79 4.30 -5.48 7.26
N LEU A 80 4.61 -4.53 6.41
CA LEU A 80 5.37 -3.34 6.76
C LEU A 80 4.88 -2.15 5.93
N MET A 81 4.72 -1.01 6.58
CA MET A 81 4.49 0.27 5.94
C MET A 81 5.44 1.31 6.55
N LEU A 82 6.24 1.95 5.71
CA LEU A 82 7.19 2.98 6.08
C LEU A 82 6.84 4.27 5.35
N VAL A 83 7.01 5.40 6.03
CA VAL A 83 6.82 6.73 5.45
C VAL A 83 7.94 7.68 5.84
N ASN A 84 8.34 8.54 4.89
CA ASN A 84 9.24 9.66 5.13
C ASN A 84 8.84 10.82 4.20
N GLY A 85 8.35 11.90 4.77
CA GLY A 85 7.70 12.93 4.00
C GLY A 85 6.42 12.41 3.34
N GLY A 86 6.24 12.66 2.05
CA GLY A 86 5.20 12.08 1.21
C GLY A 86 5.52 10.67 0.73
N ASN A 87 6.81 10.29 0.77
CA ASN A 87 7.26 9.00 0.23
C ASN A 87 6.81 7.84 1.10
N GLN A 88 6.48 6.73 0.45
CA GLN A 88 5.95 5.56 1.13
C GLN A 88 6.54 4.27 0.56
N LEU A 89 6.78 3.31 1.45
CA LEU A 89 7.04 1.91 1.10
C LEU A 89 6.04 1.04 1.81
N THR A 90 5.33 0.21 1.06
CA THR A 90 4.36 -0.76 1.58
C THR A 90 4.75 -2.16 1.11
N ILE A 91 4.80 -3.11 2.04
CA ILE A 91 5.11 -4.51 1.76
C ILE A 91 3.92 -5.36 2.17
N THR A 92 3.38 -6.12 1.22
CA THR A 92 2.30 -7.08 1.45
C THR A 92 2.75 -8.48 1.07
N ALA A 93 2.20 -9.48 1.74
CA ALA A 93 2.37 -10.89 1.37
C ALA A 93 1.00 -11.56 1.35
N LEU A 94 0.72 -12.29 0.28
CA LEU A 94 -0.52 -13.05 0.12
C LEU A 94 -0.18 -14.52 -0.07
N THR A 95 -0.87 -15.39 0.64
CA THR A 95 -0.78 -16.84 0.47
C THR A 95 -2.08 -17.36 -0.12
N TYR A 96 -1.98 -18.22 -1.11
CA TYR A 96 -3.12 -18.74 -1.88
C TYR A 96 -3.38 -20.19 -1.51
N ASP A 97 -4.63 -20.59 -1.41
CA ASP A 97 -5.02 -21.94 -1.02
C ASP A 97 -4.70 -22.94 -2.14
N THR A 98 -4.94 -22.56 -3.37
CA THR A 98 -4.74 -23.42 -4.53
C THR A 98 -3.66 -22.92 -5.48
N GLN A 99 -3.05 -23.84 -6.24
CA GLN A 99 -2.10 -23.48 -7.30
C GLN A 99 -2.78 -22.63 -8.39
N LYS A 100 -4.05 -22.91 -8.70
CA LYS A 100 -4.79 -22.19 -9.72
C LYS A 100 -5.01 -20.72 -9.34
N GLU A 101 -5.34 -20.43 -8.07
CA GLU A 101 -5.46 -19.06 -7.58
C GLU A 101 -4.13 -18.34 -7.62
N PHE A 102 -3.06 -19.00 -7.18
CA PHE A 102 -1.72 -18.43 -7.24
C PHE A 102 -1.31 -18.05 -8.66
N GLU A 103 -1.47 -18.94 -9.64
CA GLU A 103 -1.14 -18.67 -11.05
C GLU A 103 -2.01 -17.56 -11.63
N HIS A 104 -3.30 -17.56 -11.33
CA HIS A 104 -4.22 -16.50 -11.77
C HIS A 104 -3.81 -15.13 -11.22
N MET A 105 -3.51 -15.04 -9.92
CA MET A 105 -3.09 -13.79 -9.30
C MET A 105 -1.71 -13.34 -9.78
N LYS A 106 -0.80 -14.29 -10.06
CA LYS A 106 0.47 -14.00 -10.68
C LYS A 106 0.30 -13.38 -12.07
N GLU A 107 -0.56 -13.96 -12.90
CA GLU A 107 -0.89 -13.43 -14.22
C GLU A 107 -1.49 -12.03 -14.13
N LEU A 108 -2.48 -11.81 -13.25
CA LEU A 108 -3.11 -10.51 -13.04
C LEU A 108 -2.10 -9.45 -12.59
N SER A 109 -1.23 -9.79 -11.62
CA SER A 109 -0.24 -8.86 -11.08
C SER A 109 0.82 -8.43 -12.09
N LEU A 110 1.03 -9.21 -13.14
CA LEU A 110 1.99 -8.92 -14.21
C LEU A 110 1.32 -8.38 -15.48
N THR A 111 0.00 -8.32 -15.50
CA THR A 111 -0.75 -7.74 -16.63
C THR A 111 -0.74 -6.23 -16.53
N LEU A 112 -0.10 -5.58 -17.50
CA LEU A 112 -0.10 -4.12 -17.57
C LEU A 112 -1.47 -3.58 -17.98
N PRO A 113 -1.88 -2.44 -17.45
CA PRO A 113 -3.05 -1.72 -17.93
C PRO A 113 -2.97 -1.46 -19.42
N ARG A 114 -4.14 -1.46 -20.07
CA ARG A 114 -4.25 -1.22 -21.51
C ARG A 114 -4.91 0.13 -21.76
N ASN A 115 -4.43 0.81 -22.80
CA ASN A 115 -5.06 2.04 -23.29
C ASN A 115 -6.40 1.75 -23.99
N ALA A 116 -7.07 2.80 -24.46
CA ALA A 116 -8.37 2.68 -25.14
C ALA A 116 -8.30 1.86 -26.44
N GLN A 117 -7.13 1.69 -27.03
CA GLN A 117 -6.86 0.89 -28.24
C GLN A 117 -6.57 -0.58 -27.93
N GLY A 118 -6.51 -0.93 -26.62
CA GLY A 118 -6.22 -2.29 -26.16
C GLY A 118 -4.73 -2.65 -26.14
N GLU A 119 -3.84 -1.69 -26.34
CA GLU A 119 -2.38 -1.85 -26.27
C GLU A 119 -1.89 -1.60 -24.82
N PRO A 120 -0.76 -2.17 -24.38
CA PRO A 120 -0.16 -1.82 -23.11
C PRO A 120 0.06 -0.31 -23.02
N SER A 121 -0.28 0.29 -21.88
CA SER A 121 -0.05 1.73 -21.68
C SER A 121 1.44 2.03 -21.71
N GLU A 122 1.85 3.01 -22.52
CA GLU A 122 3.25 3.44 -22.66
C GLU A 122 3.82 4.02 -21.36
N ASP A 123 2.95 4.45 -20.45
CA ASP A 123 3.34 4.98 -19.13
C ASP A 123 3.92 3.89 -18.21
N TYR A 124 3.69 2.62 -18.53
CA TYR A 124 4.14 1.50 -17.71
C TYR A 124 5.40 0.87 -18.28
N GLN A 125 6.42 0.77 -17.42
CA GLN A 125 7.68 0.08 -17.74
C GLN A 125 7.78 -1.20 -16.93
N LEU A 126 7.95 -2.32 -17.61
CA LEU A 126 8.13 -3.63 -16.99
C LEU A 126 9.57 -4.12 -17.22
N SER A 127 10.22 -4.56 -16.16
CA SER A 127 11.57 -5.12 -16.20
C SER A 127 11.75 -6.22 -15.16
N ASN A 128 12.74 -7.08 -15.36
CA ASN A 128 13.14 -8.06 -14.37
C ASN A 128 14.38 -7.55 -13.62
N VAL A 129 14.35 -7.70 -12.30
CA VAL A 129 15.45 -7.33 -11.41
C VAL A 129 15.80 -8.49 -10.48
N ASN A 130 17.01 -8.50 -9.96
CA ASN A 130 17.43 -9.48 -8.96
C ASN A 130 17.82 -8.73 -7.69
N ILE A 131 17.15 -9.03 -6.57
CA ILE A 131 17.43 -8.45 -5.26
C ILE A 131 17.81 -9.58 -4.32
N ASN A 132 19.07 -9.62 -3.93
CA ASN A 132 19.63 -10.65 -3.03
C ASN A 132 19.33 -12.10 -3.47
N GLY A 133 19.39 -12.38 -4.77
CA GLY A 133 19.07 -13.68 -5.33
C GLY A 133 17.58 -13.94 -5.55
N LEU A 134 16.71 -13.00 -5.19
CA LEU A 134 15.27 -13.07 -5.46
C LEU A 134 14.96 -12.48 -6.84
N PRO A 135 14.53 -13.28 -7.81
CA PRO A 135 14.09 -12.77 -9.10
C PRO A 135 12.74 -12.06 -8.92
N MET A 136 12.71 -10.78 -9.19
CA MET A 136 11.51 -9.95 -9.06
C MET A 136 11.15 -9.32 -10.39
N THR A 137 9.86 -9.09 -10.60
CA THR A 137 9.36 -8.25 -11.68
C THR A 137 9.13 -6.85 -11.15
N LYS A 138 9.76 -5.86 -11.79
CA LYS A 138 9.61 -4.43 -11.49
C LYS A 138 8.66 -3.81 -12.49
N ILE A 139 7.63 -3.13 -11.99
CA ILE A 139 6.72 -2.28 -12.75
C ILE A 139 6.92 -0.86 -12.27
N THR A 140 7.12 0.08 -13.19
CA THR A 140 7.23 1.51 -12.88
C THR A 140 6.19 2.26 -13.71
N ASN A 141 5.43 3.14 -13.07
CA ASN A 141 4.44 3.98 -13.72
C ASN A 141 4.29 5.32 -13.00
N PRO A 142 3.89 6.39 -13.72
CA PRO A 142 3.38 7.59 -13.07
C PRO A 142 2.01 7.29 -12.45
N LEU A 143 1.75 7.88 -11.30
CA LEU A 143 0.46 7.83 -10.61
C LEU A 143 0.04 9.27 -10.33
N HIS A 144 -1.12 9.68 -10.83
CA HIS A 144 -1.68 10.98 -10.50
C HIS A 144 -2.49 10.86 -9.20
N ILE A 145 -2.09 11.60 -8.17
CA ILE A 145 -2.80 11.63 -6.87
C ILE A 145 -3.51 12.97 -6.76
N GLY A 146 -4.82 12.96 -6.88
CA GLY A 146 -5.71 14.13 -6.81
C GLY A 146 -7.13 13.76 -7.20
N ALA A 147 -8.07 14.68 -7.00
CA ALA A 147 -9.39 14.53 -7.57
C ALA A 147 -9.33 14.76 -9.11
N PRO A 148 -10.23 14.16 -9.91
CA PRO A 148 -10.18 14.23 -11.36
C PRO A 148 -10.13 15.65 -11.94
N ASP A 149 -10.65 16.63 -11.22
CA ASP A 149 -10.75 18.04 -11.64
C ASP A 149 -9.87 18.99 -10.81
N GLU A 150 -9.01 18.46 -9.93
CA GLU A 150 -8.09 19.24 -9.12
C GLU A 150 -6.65 19.06 -9.62
N PRO A 151 -5.79 20.09 -9.47
CA PRO A 151 -4.36 19.92 -9.70
C PRO A 151 -3.81 18.90 -8.70
N GLY A 152 -3.61 17.68 -9.17
CA GLY A 152 -2.97 16.63 -8.39
C GLY A 152 -1.45 16.66 -8.52
N GLU A 153 -0.79 15.79 -7.77
CA GLU A 153 0.65 15.59 -7.87
C GLU A 153 0.94 14.32 -8.67
N ASP A 154 1.88 14.41 -9.60
CA ASP A 154 2.41 13.23 -10.28
C ASP A 154 3.44 12.57 -9.39
N VAL A 155 3.20 11.32 -9.09
CA VAL A 155 4.02 10.49 -8.21
C VAL A 155 4.55 9.31 -8.99
N LYS A 156 5.82 8.99 -8.83
CA LYS A 156 6.37 7.77 -9.39
C LYS A 156 5.99 6.58 -8.53
N GLN A 157 5.25 5.63 -9.09
CA GLN A 157 4.99 4.36 -8.45
C GLN A 157 5.97 3.30 -8.96
N ILE A 158 6.57 2.55 -8.05
CA ILE A 158 7.40 1.39 -8.35
C ILE A 158 6.82 0.21 -7.60
N VAL A 159 6.53 -0.87 -8.31
CA VAL A 159 6.03 -2.12 -7.72
C VAL A 159 7.01 -3.23 -8.04
N LEU A 160 7.47 -3.94 -7.00
CA LEU A 160 8.28 -5.14 -7.14
C LEU A 160 7.43 -6.35 -6.75
N HIS A 161 7.28 -7.31 -7.64
CA HIS A 161 6.59 -8.56 -7.38
C HIS A 161 7.59 -9.71 -7.27
N TYR A 162 7.48 -10.48 -6.18
CA TYR A 162 8.18 -11.74 -6.00
C TYR A 162 7.17 -12.87 -5.79
N PHE A 163 7.32 -13.97 -6.52
CA PHE A 163 6.44 -15.13 -6.47
C PHE A 163 7.20 -16.34 -5.94
N GLN A 164 6.83 -16.78 -4.73
CA GLN A 164 7.40 -17.97 -4.08
C GLN A 164 6.54 -19.20 -4.41
N GLU A 165 6.84 -19.84 -5.54
CA GLU A 165 6.09 -20.98 -6.11
C GLU A 165 5.87 -22.11 -5.09
N SER A 166 6.92 -22.50 -4.38
CA SER A 166 6.88 -23.63 -3.43
C SER A 166 5.89 -23.44 -2.27
N LYS A 167 5.51 -22.20 -1.99
CA LYS A 167 4.59 -21.82 -0.90
C LYS A 167 3.29 -21.21 -1.40
N LYS A 168 3.11 -21.11 -2.71
CA LYS A 168 1.97 -20.40 -3.34
C LYS A 168 1.77 -19.02 -2.69
N ARG A 169 2.86 -18.25 -2.57
CA ARG A 169 2.87 -16.94 -1.92
C ARG A 169 3.41 -15.87 -2.85
N SER A 170 2.80 -14.72 -2.84
CA SER A 170 3.33 -13.53 -3.50
C SER A 170 3.72 -12.47 -2.49
N PHE A 171 4.73 -11.68 -2.83
CA PHE A 171 5.10 -10.45 -2.15
C PHE A 171 4.97 -9.31 -3.15
N ALA A 172 4.31 -8.24 -2.73
CA ALA A 172 4.29 -6.98 -3.45
C ALA A 172 4.93 -5.90 -2.59
N ILE A 173 5.96 -5.24 -3.12
CA ILE A 173 6.63 -4.11 -2.52
C ILE A 173 6.27 -2.90 -3.36
N VAL A 174 5.44 -2.02 -2.81
CA VAL A 174 4.93 -0.82 -3.48
C VAL A 174 5.64 0.39 -2.91
N MET A 175 6.26 1.18 -3.77
CA MET A 175 6.92 2.42 -3.43
C MET A 175 6.21 3.58 -4.13
N LEU A 176 5.85 4.61 -3.36
CA LEU A 176 5.38 5.88 -3.86
C LEU A 176 6.49 6.91 -3.65
N VAL A 177 6.96 7.50 -4.75
CA VAL A 177 8.13 8.36 -4.77
C VAL A 177 7.70 9.77 -5.20
N TYR A 178 7.63 10.68 -4.25
CA TYR A 178 7.36 12.09 -4.47
C TYR A 178 8.64 12.88 -4.74
N ASP A 179 9.73 12.49 -4.08
CA ASP A 179 11.05 13.12 -4.21
C ASP A 179 12.03 12.14 -4.85
N GLU A 180 12.74 12.55 -5.88
CA GLU A 180 13.71 11.68 -6.56
C GLU A 180 14.82 11.19 -5.63
N GLU A 181 15.23 12.00 -4.65
CA GLU A 181 16.23 11.61 -3.65
C GLU A 181 15.76 10.44 -2.77
N ALA A 182 14.44 10.35 -2.50
CA ALA A 182 13.86 9.25 -1.74
C ALA A 182 13.96 7.90 -2.46
N GLU A 183 14.08 7.88 -3.79
CA GLU A 183 14.28 6.65 -4.54
C GLU A 183 15.60 5.96 -4.15
N THR A 184 16.63 6.73 -3.79
CA THR A 184 17.89 6.16 -3.31
C THR A 184 17.71 5.42 -1.99
N ASP A 185 16.98 6.01 -1.03
CA ASP A 185 16.69 5.38 0.25
C ASP A 185 15.82 4.13 0.06
N LEU A 186 14.77 4.24 -0.76
CA LEU A 186 13.87 3.13 -1.08
C LEU A 186 14.61 1.96 -1.74
N ASN A 187 15.56 2.26 -2.64
CA ASN A 187 16.43 1.25 -3.23
C ASN A 187 17.37 0.62 -2.20
N ALA A 188 17.90 1.38 -1.25
CA ALA A 188 18.71 0.84 -0.16
C ALA A 188 17.90 -0.08 0.76
N ILE A 189 16.67 0.32 1.14
CA ILE A 189 15.75 -0.50 1.93
C ILE A 189 15.42 -1.80 1.17
N THR A 190 15.02 -1.70 -0.09
CA THR A 190 14.65 -2.87 -0.90
C THR A 190 15.84 -3.79 -1.14
N SER A 191 17.05 -3.25 -1.27
CA SER A 191 18.29 -4.05 -1.41
C SER A 191 18.65 -4.83 -0.15
N SER A 192 18.06 -4.51 1.00
CA SER A 192 18.23 -5.26 2.25
C SER A 192 17.23 -6.41 2.42
N ILE A 193 16.23 -6.54 1.53
CA ILE A 193 15.16 -7.54 1.62
C ILE A 193 15.74 -8.95 1.54
N GLN A 194 15.27 -9.80 2.44
CA GLN A 194 15.54 -11.23 2.47
C GLN A 194 14.22 -11.98 2.69
N ILE A 195 14.03 -13.07 1.96
CA ILE A 195 12.93 -13.99 2.12
C ILE A 195 13.54 -15.39 2.21
N THR A 196 13.49 -15.96 3.43
CA THR A 196 14.06 -17.29 3.65
C THR A 196 13.07 -18.36 3.21
N GLN A 197 13.59 -19.40 2.59
CA GLN A 197 12.80 -20.56 2.13
C GLN A 197 12.31 -21.45 3.27
#